data_934e1e7141155461403408c4c7061684
#
_entry.id   934e1e7141155461403408c4c7061684
#
_cell.length_a   1.000
_cell.length_b   1.000
_cell.length_c   1.000
_cell.angle_alpha   90.00
_cell.angle_beta   90.00
_cell.angle_gamma   90.00
#
_symmetry.space_group_name_H-M   'P 1'
#
loop_
_entity.id
_entity.type
_entity.pdbx_description
1 polymer ?
#
loop_
_entity_poly.entity_id
_entity_poly.type
_entity_poly.pdbx_seq_one_letter_code
_entity_poly.pdbx_strand_id
1 'polypeptide(L)'
;MSDTNQLERGLKNRHVQLLAIGGAIGTGLFLGSGRAIHLAGPSILFAYLITGLICFFVMRALGELLLSNLNHHSFIDFVEDYLGDRAAFITGWTYWFCWLSLAMADLTAVGLYMQYWIPWLPQWVPALVVLIALLLMNLTAVKHFGEMEFWFAMIKVIAIVSLIIIGLIMIFSGFSTDAGVAAAFSNLWNYGGWFPNGTMGFILSFQMVVFAFTGIELVGLTAGETENPEKVIPMAINNIPLRIILFYIGSLAIIMSIYPWTAVNPAASPFVAVFTAVGITAAAGIVNFVVLTSAASATNSGIFSTGRMIYALAKRGHAPKSMRRLTHSSVPYQATIFSAAVLLITVVLNYVMPEAVFVMITSISTFCFIFIWAIMVICHLKYRKKNPELAAKSKFKMPLYPVINYVILAFFAFILIILALNEDTRVALFFTPVWFIILWAFYSMLNTGDEDTLEEELLDLAGAKKQSKKQTTDDHDDYVI
;
A
#
# COMPACT_ATOMS: atom_id res chain seq x y z
N MET A 1 37.60 -7.39 -0.52
CA MET A 1 36.51 -7.24 0.48
C MET A 1 35.24 -7.08 -0.32
N SER A 2 34.44 -8.12 -0.42
CA SER A 2 33.19 -8.13 -1.17
C SER A 2 32.21 -7.17 -0.53
N ASP A 3 31.62 -6.29 -1.34
CA ASP A 3 30.57 -5.35 -0.95
C ASP A 3 29.33 -6.12 -0.47
N THR A 4 29.26 -6.38 0.84
CA THR A 4 28.17 -7.11 1.52
C THR A 4 26.92 -6.25 1.72
N ASN A 5 26.72 -5.20 0.94
CA ASN A 5 25.68 -4.18 1.14
C ASN A 5 24.62 -4.15 0.02
N GLN A 6 24.51 -5.19 -0.80
CA GLN A 6 23.43 -5.34 -1.78
C GLN A 6 22.36 -6.30 -1.24
N LEU A 7 21.09 -5.94 -1.44
CA LEU A 7 19.96 -6.84 -1.16
C LEU A 7 20.10 -8.07 -2.07
N GLU A 8 20.13 -9.26 -1.48
CA GLU A 8 20.23 -10.51 -2.24
C GLU A 8 18.95 -10.73 -3.06
N ARG A 9 19.09 -11.07 -4.35
CA ARG A 9 17.99 -11.48 -5.22
C ARG A 9 17.51 -12.88 -4.83
N GLY A 10 16.71 -12.97 -3.77
CA GLY A 10 16.27 -14.23 -3.17
C GLY A 10 14.79 -14.57 -3.40
N LEU A 11 13.99 -13.66 -3.99
CA LEU A 11 12.57 -13.89 -4.19
C LEU A 11 12.30 -14.73 -5.44
N LYS A 12 11.83 -15.97 -5.22
CA LYS A 12 11.40 -16.88 -6.28
C LYS A 12 10.08 -16.42 -6.90
N ASN A 13 9.82 -16.81 -8.15
CA ASN A 13 8.57 -16.48 -8.87
C ASN A 13 7.30 -16.76 -8.04
N ARG A 14 7.24 -17.89 -7.31
CA ARG A 14 6.10 -18.22 -6.43
C ARG A 14 5.88 -17.16 -5.33
N HIS A 15 6.95 -16.62 -4.74
CA HIS A 15 6.88 -15.59 -3.71
C HIS A 15 6.33 -14.29 -4.28
N VAL A 16 6.85 -13.83 -5.41
CA VAL A 16 6.40 -12.59 -6.07
C VAL A 16 4.93 -12.68 -6.52
N GLN A 17 4.53 -13.83 -7.09
CA GLN A 17 3.14 -14.05 -7.50
C GLN A 17 2.17 -14.00 -6.31
N LEU A 18 2.53 -14.62 -5.20
CA LEU A 18 1.68 -14.66 -4.00
C LEU A 18 1.74 -13.37 -3.20
N LEU A 19 2.89 -12.68 -3.13
CA LEU A 19 2.99 -11.33 -2.59
C LEU A 19 2.10 -10.36 -3.38
N ALA A 20 2.08 -10.47 -4.71
CA ALA A 20 1.21 -9.65 -5.54
C ALA A 20 -0.29 -9.96 -5.35
N ILE A 21 -0.66 -11.21 -4.99
CA ILE A 21 -2.04 -11.58 -4.65
C ILE A 21 -2.36 -11.16 -3.20
N GLY A 22 -1.51 -11.57 -2.27
CA GLY A 22 -1.71 -11.35 -0.83
C GLY A 22 -1.64 -9.89 -0.43
N GLY A 23 -0.79 -9.08 -1.09
CA GLY A 23 -0.70 -7.64 -0.86
C GLY A 23 -1.95 -6.88 -1.31
N ALA A 24 -2.64 -7.36 -2.34
CA ALA A 24 -3.89 -6.76 -2.81
C ALA A 24 -5.13 -7.21 -2.00
N ILE A 25 -5.08 -8.37 -1.33
CA ILE A 25 -6.20 -8.90 -0.51
C ILE A 25 -5.94 -8.54 0.96
N GLY A 26 -6.46 -7.42 1.39
CA GLY A 26 -6.31 -6.89 2.75
C GLY A 26 -7.65 -6.51 3.38
N THR A 27 -7.58 -5.71 4.44
CA THR A 27 -8.75 -5.19 5.16
C THR A 27 -9.67 -4.34 4.31
N GLY A 28 -9.18 -3.73 3.23
CA GLY A 28 -10.00 -3.01 2.26
C GLY A 28 -11.06 -3.89 1.60
N LEU A 29 -10.72 -5.15 1.26
CA LEU A 29 -11.70 -6.11 0.75
C LEU A 29 -12.50 -6.74 1.90
N PHE A 30 -11.86 -7.23 2.95
CA PHE A 30 -12.53 -8.00 4.00
C PHE A 30 -13.42 -7.17 4.92
N LEU A 31 -13.06 -5.93 5.23
CA LEU A 31 -13.83 -5.04 6.11
C LEU A 31 -14.43 -3.87 5.33
N GLY A 32 -13.61 -3.18 4.53
CA GLY A 32 -14.04 -1.99 3.78
C GLY A 32 -15.17 -2.25 2.80
N SER A 33 -15.28 -3.47 2.25
CA SER A 33 -16.37 -3.84 1.35
C SER A 33 -17.74 -3.78 2.02
N GLY A 34 -17.85 -4.00 3.34
CA GLY A 34 -19.11 -3.84 4.07
C GLY A 34 -19.67 -2.42 3.96
N ARG A 35 -18.81 -1.42 4.20
CA ARG A 35 -19.18 0.00 4.05
C ARG A 35 -19.50 0.36 2.59
N ALA A 36 -18.68 -0.13 1.65
CA ALA A 36 -18.88 0.14 0.24
C ALA A 36 -20.17 -0.50 -0.30
N ILE A 37 -20.53 -1.72 0.14
CA ILE A 37 -21.82 -2.36 -0.16
C ILE A 37 -22.97 -1.52 0.41
N HIS A 38 -22.86 -1.06 1.66
CA HIS A 38 -23.90 -0.24 2.29
C HIS A 38 -24.15 1.07 1.52
N LEU A 39 -23.10 1.70 0.97
CA LEU A 39 -23.19 2.93 0.17
C LEU A 39 -23.79 2.68 -1.22
N ALA A 40 -23.33 1.67 -1.92
CA ALA A 40 -23.59 1.47 -3.35
C ALA A 40 -24.58 0.37 -3.67
N GLY A 41 -24.83 -0.55 -2.74
CA GLY A 41 -25.52 -1.79 -3.06
C GLY A 41 -24.78 -2.60 -4.10
N PRO A 42 -25.46 -3.33 -4.98
CA PRO A 42 -24.85 -4.18 -6.01
C PRO A 42 -24.02 -3.41 -7.04
N SER A 43 -24.24 -2.10 -7.23
CA SER A 43 -23.42 -1.28 -8.14
C SER A 43 -21.94 -1.22 -7.76
N ILE A 44 -21.58 -1.59 -6.54
CA ILE A 44 -20.19 -1.73 -6.10
C ILE A 44 -19.36 -2.64 -7.01
N LEU A 45 -19.98 -3.66 -7.64
CA LEU A 45 -19.31 -4.56 -8.58
C LEU A 45 -18.72 -3.78 -9.77
N PHE A 46 -19.47 -2.78 -10.28
CA PHE A 46 -18.98 -1.89 -11.33
C PHE A 46 -17.87 -0.96 -10.82
N ALA A 47 -17.97 -0.48 -9.57
CA ALA A 47 -16.91 0.35 -8.98
C ALA A 47 -15.59 -0.44 -8.87
N TYR A 48 -15.63 -1.72 -8.43
CA TYR A 48 -14.46 -2.60 -8.41
C TYR A 48 -13.92 -2.89 -9.82
N LEU A 49 -14.79 -3.08 -10.82
CA LEU A 49 -14.36 -3.30 -12.20
C LEU A 49 -13.63 -2.06 -12.75
N ILE A 50 -14.21 -0.87 -12.59
CA ILE A 50 -13.63 0.39 -13.07
C ILE A 50 -12.29 0.67 -12.37
N THR A 51 -12.28 0.65 -11.04
CA THR A 51 -11.05 0.89 -10.26
C THR A 51 -9.97 -0.14 -10.57
N GLY A 52 -10.35 -1.40 -10.68
CA GLY A 52 -9.43 -2.47 -11.01
C GLY A 52 -8.80 -2.31 -12.39
N LEU A 53 -9.59 -1.86 -13.37
CA LEU A 53 -9.08 -1.57 -14.72
C LEU A 53 -8.09 -0.38 -14.69
N ILE A 54 -8.39 0.68 -13.95
CA ILE A 54 -7.48 1.81 -13.73
C ILE A 54 -6.18 1.32 -13.06
N CYS A 55 -6.27 0.54 -11.99
CA CYS A 55 -5.11 -0.03 -11.30
C CYS A 55 -4.26 -0.93 -12.22
N PHE A 56 -4.90 -1.73 -13.08
CA PHE A 56 -4.19 -2.52 -14.09
C PHE A 56 -3.34 -1.63 -15.01
N PHE A 57 -3.89 -0.51 -15.49
CA PHE A 57 -3.14 0.41 -16.34
C PHE A 57 -2.05 1.16 -15.57
N VAL A 58 -2.26 1.53 -14.31
CA VAL A 58 -1.20 2.07 -13.45
C VAL A 58 -0.04 1.08 -13.36
N MET A 59 -0.35 -0.20 -13.13
CA MET A 59 0.67 -1.25 -13.05
C MET A 59 1.34 -1.52 -14.40
N ARG A 60 0.65 -1.33 -15.51
CA ARG A 60 1.25 -1.38 -16.86
C ARG A 60 2.27 -0.26 -17.06
N ALA A 61 1.96 0.97 -16.62
CA ALA A 61 2.89 2.10 -16.67
C ALA A 61 4.12 1.85 -15.78
N LEU A 62 3.90 1.40 -14.54
CA LEU A 62 4.98 1.04 -13.62
C LEU A 62 5.86 -0.08 -14.17
N GLY A 63 5.26 -1.16 -14.69
CA GLY A 63 6.00 -2.28 -15.25
C GLY A 63 6.85 -1.91 -16.46
N GLU A 64 6.35 -1.01 -17.32
CA GLU A 64 7.14 -0.49 -18.44
C GLU A 64 8.35 0.34 -17.96
N LEU A 65 8.16 1.19 -16.93
CA LEU A 65 9.26 1.93 -16.31
C LEU A 65 10.30 0.99 -15.71
N LEU A 66 9.90 0.05 -14.86
CA LEU A 66 10.80 -0.89 -14.18
C LEU A 66 11.65 -1.72 -15.17
N LEU A 67 11.03 -2.13 -16.29
CA LEU A 67 11.73 -2.91 -17.32
C LEU A 67 12.60 -2.05 -18.25
N SER A 68 12.48 -0.71 -18.18
CA SER A 68 13.32 0.19 -18.97
C SER A 68 14.73 0.34 -18.41
N ASN A 69 14.92 0.15 -17.10
CA ASN A 69 16.22 0.18 -16.44
C ASN A 69 16.25 -0.75 -15.22
N LEU A 70 16.81 -1.93 -15.40
CA LEU A 70 16.92 -2.97 -14.36
C LEU A 70 18.00 -2.70 -13.29
N ASN A 71 18.77 -1.61 -13.43
CA ASN A 71 19.73 -1.18 -12.42
C ASN A 71 19.06 -0.36 -11.31
N HIS A 72 17.86 0.15 -11.56
CA HIS A 72 17.06 0.82 -10.54
C HIS A 72 16.49 -0.19 -9.55
N HIS A 73 16.54 0.14 -8.26
CA HIS A 73 16.08 -0.73 -7.19
C HIS A 73 14.61 -0.51 -6.81
N SER A 74 14.08 0.68 -7.14
CA SER A 74 12.70 1.06 -6.84
C SER A 74 12.16 2.07 -7.86
N PHE A 75 10.84 2.26 -7.86
CA PHE A 75 10.23 3.30 -8.69
C PHE A 75 10.66 4.73 -8.28
N ILE A 76 11.16 4.93 -7.06
CA ILE A 76 11.66 6.23 -6.58
C ILE A 76 12.88 6.67 -7.37
N ASP A 77 13.70 5.74 -7.87
CA ASP A 77 14.86 6.05 -8.73
C ASP A 77 14.40 6.70 -10.03
N PHE A 78 13.28 6.22 -10.59
CA PHE A 78 12.69 6.84 -11.79
C PHE A 78 12.06 8.21 -11.47
N VAL A 79 11.52 8.41 -10.26
CA VAL A 79 11.04 9.74 -9.83
C VAL A 79 12.21 10.73 -9.79
N GLU A 80 13.35 10.33 -9.26
CA GLU A 80 14.56 11.14 -9.24
C GLU A 80 15.04 11.51 -10.66
N ASP A 81 15.14 10.54 -11.57
CA ASP A 81 15.59 10.74 -12.96
C ASP A 81 14.69 11.66 -13.79
N TYR A 82 13.37 11.58 -13.57
CA TYR A 82 12.38 12.29 -14.40
C TYR A 82 11.76 13.52 -13.74
N LEU A 83 11.75 13.59 -12.40
CA LEU A 83 11.10 14.67 -11.65
C LEU A 83 12.08 15.42 -10.72
N GLY A 84 13.28 14.87 -10.51
CA GLY A 84 14.35 15.46 -9.69
C GLY A 84 14.30 15.02 -8.23
N ASP A 85 15.38 15.34 -7.51
CA ASP A 85 15.68 14.86 -6.16
C ASP A 85 14.59 15.27 -5.14
N ARG A 86 14.10 16.52 -5.17
CA ARG A 86 13.01 16.97 -4.30
C ARG A 86 11.74 16.13 -4.47
N ALA A 87 11.38 15.77 -5.71
CA ALA A 87 10.23 14.93 -5.99
C ALA A 87 10.45 13.50 -5.45
N ALA A 88 11.67 12.97 -5.59
CA ALA A 88 12.05 11.67 -5.05
C ALA A 88 11.98 11.66 -3.51
N PHE A 89 12.46 12.71 -2.85
CA PHE A 89 12.34 12.90 -1.41
C PHE A 89 10.89 12.88 -0.94
N ILE A 90 10.03 13.73 -1.51
CA ILE A 90 8.61 13.82 -1.16
C ILE A 90 7.91 12.48 -1.43
N THR A 91 8.19 11.85 -2.57
CA THR A 91 7.60 10.56 -2.94
C THR A 91 8.03 9.45 -1.97
N GLY A 92 9.31 9.40 -1.59
CA GLY A 92 9.83 8.38 -0.69
C GLY A 92 9.22 8.45 0.71
N TRP A 93 9.14 9.64 1.30
CA TRP A 93 8.49 9.85 2.61
C TRP A 93 6.97 9.63 2.55
N THR A 94 6.32 10.06 1.46
CA THR A 94 4.87 9.82 1.28
C THR A 94 4.60 8.33 1.10
N TYR A 95 5.46 7.60 0.40
CA TYR A 95 5.31 6.15 0.24
C TYR A 95 5.52 5.39 1.55
N TRP A 96 6.49 5.81 2.37
CA TRP A 96 6.60 5.32 3.74
C TRP A 96 5.32 5.55 4.54
N PHE A 97 4.75 6.75 4.45
CA PHE A 97 3.50 7.08 5.13
C PHE A 97 2.30 6.30 4.59
N CYS A 98 2.24 6.01 3.28
CA CYS A 98 1.23 5.13 2.68
C CYS A 98 1.19 3.76 3.37
N TRP A 99 2.36 3.10 3.48
CA TRP A 99 2.46 1.79 4.11
C TRP A 99 2.19 1.83 5.61
N LEU A 100 2.56 2.93 6.24
CA LEU A 100 2.24 3.16 7.64
C LEU A 100 0.73 3.30 7.85
N SER A 101 0.04 4.12 7.06
CA SER A 101 -1.40 4.31 7.13
C SER A 101 -2.19 3.03 6.79
N LEU A 102 -1.68 2.21 5.86
CA LEU A 102 -2.24 0.88 5.58
C LEU A 102 -2.12 -0.03 6.81
N ALA A 103 -0.95 -0.10 7.44
CA ALA A 103 -0.75 -0.87 8.66
C ALA A 103 -1.62 -0.35 9.83
N MET A 104 -1.87 0.96 9.91
CA MET A 104 -2.81 1.56 10.88
C MET A 104 -4.24 1.06 10.66
N ALA A 105 -4.71 0.99 9.40
CA ALA A 105 -6.03 0.46 9.07
C ALA A 105 -6.13 -1.04 9.41
N ASP A 106 -5.09 -1.81 9.13
CA ASP A 106 -5.03 -3.23 9.45
C ASP A 106 -5.04 -3.49 10.96
N LEU A 107 -4.27 -2.72 11.76
CA LEU A 107 -4.31 -2.80 13.23
C LEU A 107 -5.69 -2.45 13.79
N THR A 108 -6.37 -1.46 13.21
CA THR A 108 -7.75 -1.12 13.59
C THR A 108 -8.69 -2.28 13.30
N ALA A 109 -8.56 -2.91 12.14
CA ALA A 109 -9.36 -4.08 11.76
C ALA A 109 -9.11 -5.29 12.70
N VAL A 110 -7.87 -5.50 13.16
CA VAL A 110 -7.55 -6.51 14.19
C VAL A 110 -8.42 -6.31 15.44
N GLY A 111 -8.57 -5.06 15.90
CA GLY A 111 -9.43 -4.73 17.03
C GLY A 111 -10.88 -5.13 16.80
N LEU A 112 -11.42 -4.77 15.64
CA LEU A 112 -12.80 -5.11 15.23
C LEU A 112 -13.02 -6.62 15.10
N TYR A 113 -12.08 -7.36 14.50
CA TYR A 113 -12.20 -8.81 14.35
C TYR A 113 -12.12 -9.56 15.68
N MET A 114 -11.35 -9.07 16.66
CA MET A 114 -11.30 -9.66 17.99
C MET A 114 -12.61 -9.50 18.76
N GLN A 115 -13.36 -8.44 18.53
CA GLN A 115 -14.69 -8.23 19.15
C GLN A 115 -15.72 -9.27 18.72
N TYR A 116 -15.51 -10.01 17.62
CA TYR A 116 -16.35 -11.14 17.23
C TYR A 116 -16.39 -12.24 18.33
N TRP A 117 -15.26 -12.53 18.96
CA TRP A 117 -15.18 -13.53 20.04
C TRP A 117 -15.29 -12.92 21.43
N ILE A 118 -14.82 -11.67 21.60
CA ILE A 118 -14.76 -10.98 22.88
C ILE A 118 -15.38 -9.58 22.70
N PRO A 119 -16.72 -9.46 22.67
CA PRO A 119 -17.42 -8.20 22.36
C PRO A 119 -17.12 -7.04 23.32
N TRP A 120 -16.75 -7.33 24.56
CA TRP A 120 -16.42 -6.34 25.58
C TRP A 120 -14.97 -5.83 25.52
N LEU A 121 -14.13 -6.44 24.70
CA LEU A 121 -12.72 -6.05 24.60
C LEU A 121 -12.58 -4.74 23.82
N PRO A 122 -11.95 -3.68 24.41
CA PRO A 122 -11.71 -2.44 23.69
C PRO A 122 -10.78 -2.67 22.49
N GLN A 123 -11.08 -2.06 21.33
CA GLN A 123 -10.36 -2.25 20.06
C GLN A 123 -8.86 -1.96 20.16
N TRP A 124 -8.44 -1.01 21.00
CA TRP A 124 -7.05 -0.63 21.18
C TRP A 124 -6.18 -1.74 21.80
N VAL A 125 -6.77 -2.62 22.61
CA VAL A 125 -6.02 -3.69 23.31
C VAL A 125 -5.44 -4.72 22.33
N PRO A 126 -6.23 -5.36 21.44
CA PRO A 126 -5.67 -6.27 20.44
C PRO A 126 -4.71 -5.56 19.49
N ALA A 127 -5.00 -4.31 19.09
CA ALA A 127 -4.10 -3.53 18.25
C ALA A 127 -2.73 -3.35 18.89
N LEU A 128 -2.65 -3.01 20.19
CA LEU A 128 -1.40 -2.87 20.93
C LEU A 128 -0.66 -4.20 21.04
N VAL A 129 -1.36 -5.27 21.44
CA VAL A 129 -0.75 -6.61 21.61
C VAL A 129 -0.15 -7.10 20.30
N VAL A 130 -0.88 -7.00 19.19
CA VAL A 130 -0.41 -7.42 17.88
C VAL A 130 0.74 -6.54 17.40
N LEU A 131 0.69 -5.22 17.60
CA LEU A 131 1.79 -4.31 17.25
C LEU A 131 3.09 -4.69 17.98
N ILE A 132 3.04 -4.93 19.28
CA ILE A 132 4.22 -5.33 20.07
C ILE A 132 4.75 -6.69 19.61
N ALA A 133 3.87 -7.67 19.42
CA ALA A 133 4.26 -9.01 18.96
C ALA A 133 4.95 -8.96 17.60
N LEU A 134 4.37 -8.22 16.64
CA LEU A 134 4.93 -8.06 15.29
C LEU A 134 6.23 -7.26 15.29
N LEU A 135 6.36 -6.23 16.13
CA LEU A 135 7.61 -5.49 16.28
C LEU A 135 8.72 -6.41 16.76
N LEU A 136 8.49 -7.17 17.85
CA LEU A 136 9.48 -8.12 18.38
C LEU A 136 9.87 -9.16 17.33
N MET A 137 8.91 -9.66 16.55
CA MET A 137 9.17 -10.60 15.47
C MET A 137 10.03 -9.98 14.38
N ASN A 138 9.74 -8.75 13.95
CA ASN A 138 10.52 -8.05 12.92
C ASN A 138 11.96 -7.72 13.37
N LEU A 139 12.19 -7.55 14.66
CA LEU A 139 13.53 -7.31 15.20
C LEU A 139 14.38 -8.59 15.30
N THR A 140 13.77 -9.78 15.34
CA THR A 140 14.47 -11.05 15.62
C THR A 140 14.59 -12.00 14.42
N ALA A 141 13.65 -12.02 13.45
CA ALA A 141 13.46 -13.17 12.56
C ALA A 141 13.25 -12.82 11.07
N VAL A 142 14.21 -12.12 10.42
CA VAL A 142 14.12 -11.77 8.98
C VAL A 142 14.05 -12.98 8.04
N LYS A 143 14.72 -14.09 8.38
CA LYS A 143 14.80 -15.26 7.48
C LYS A 143 13.47 -15.96 7.18
N HIS A 144 12.46 -15.80 8.03
CA HIS A 144 11.17 -16.50 7.90
C HIS A 144 10.06 -15.64 7.31
N PHE A 145 10.31 -14.35 7.06
CA PHE A 145 9.30 -13.41 6.57
C PHE A 145 8.64 -13.88 5.25
N GLY A 146 9.43 -14.27 4.26
CA GLY A 146 8.90 -14.68 2.95
C GLY A 146 8.04 -15.95 2.99
N GLU A 147 8.41 -16.94 3.81
CA GLU A 147 7.62 -18.16 3.97
C GLU A 147 6.34 -17.90 4.77
N MET A 148 6.38 -17.07 5.79
CA MET A 148 5.17 -16.70 6.56
C MET A 148 4.17 -15.96 5.67
N GLU A 149 4.63 -14.97 4.91
CA GLU A 149 3.77 -14.19 4.00
C GLU A 149 3.16 -15.08 2.90
N PHE A 150 3.92 -16.07 2.40
CA PHE A 150 3.42 -17.07 1.48
C PHE A 150 2.23 -17.85 2.06
N TRP A 151 2.35 -18.37 3.31
CA TRP A 151 1.27 -19.13 3.93
C TRP A 151 0.06 -18.26 4.27
N PHE A 152 0.27 -17.04 4.74
CA PHE A 152 -0.82 -16.10 4.97
C PHE A 152 -1.56 -15.75 3.68
N ALA A 153 -0.85 -15.50 2.58
CA ALA A 153 -1.47 -15.25 1.28
C ALA A 153 -2.26 -16.49 0.80
N MET A 154 -1.74 -17.69 0.99
CA MET A 154 -2.42 -18.93 0.62
C MET A 154 -3.72 -19.13 1.40
N ILE A 155 -3.71 -18.87 2.73
CA ILE A 155 -4.90 -18.96 3.58
C ILE A 155 -5.99 -18.01 3.10
N LYS A 156 -5.63 -16.75 2.75
CA LYS A 156 -6.57 -15.75 2.19
C LYS A 156 -7.22 -16.25 0.90
N VAL A 157 -6.42 -16.75 -0.03
CA VAL A 157 -6.89 -17.29 -1.32
C VAL A 157 -7.82 -18.47 -1.11
N ILE A 158 -7.45 -19.43 -0.28
CA ILE A 158 -8.27 -20.60 0.03
C ILE A 158 -9.61 -20.16 0.64
N ALA A 159 -9.61 -19.22 1.57
CA ALA A 159 -10.83 -18.73 2.21
C ALA A 159 -11.80 -18.11 1.20
N ILE A 160 -11.30 -17.25 0.29
CA ILE A 160 -12.16 -16.60 -0.72
C ILE A 160 -12.68 -17.63 -1.75
N VAL A 161 -11.83 -18.53 -2.23
CA VAL A 161 -12.23 -19.56 -3.17
C VAL A 161 -13.26 -20.49 -2.53
N SER A 162 -13.06 -20.88 -1.26
CA SER A 162 -14.02 -21.69 -0.52
C SER A 162 -15.36 -20.99 -0.35
N LEU A 163 -15.35 -19.68 -0.03
CA LEU A 163 -16.56 -18.86 0.05
C LEU A 163 -17.32 -18.85 -1.29
N ILE A 164 -16.61 -18.67 -2.40
CA ILE A 164 -17.22 -18.67 -3.74
C ILE A 164 -17.86 -20.04 -4.04
N ILE A 165 -17.14 -21.14 -3.80
CA ILE A 165 -17.63 -22.49 -4.05
C ILE A 165 -18.85 -22.82 -3.17
N ILE A 166 -18.76 -22.58 -1.86
CA ILE A 166 -19.85 -22.81 -0.92
C ILE A 166 -21.05 -21.95 -1.29
N GLY A 167 -20.81 -20.66 -1.61
CA GLY A 167 -21.89 -19.76 -2.00
C GLY A 167 -22.59 -20.18 -3.30
N LEU A 168 -21.87 -20.67 -4.30
CA LEU A 168 -22.48 -21.24 -5.50
C LEU A 168 -23.33 -22.48 -5.17
N ILE A 169 -22.83 -23.40 -4.32
CA ILE A 169 -23.60 -24.56 -3.86
C ILE A 169 -24.90 -24.10 -3.19
N MET A 170 -24.84 -23.08 -2.32
CA MET A 170 -26.02 -22.54 -1.66
C MET A 170 -27.05 -21.94 -2.62
N ILE A 171 -26.58 -21.18 -3.62
CA ILE A 171 -27.45 -20.59 -4.63
C ILE A 171 -28.14 -21.68 -5.47
N PHE A 172 -27.40 -22.68 -5.92
CA PHE A 172 -27.96 -23.74 -6.77
C PHE A 172 -28.78 -24.78 -5.98
N SER A 173 -28.57 -24.93 -4.67
CA SER A 173 -29.38 -25.80 -3.82
C SER A 173 -30.67 -25.15 -3.32
N GLY A 174 -30.88 -23.84 -3.58
CA GLY A 174 -32.03 -23.10 -3.08
C GLY A 174 -32.00 -22.92 -1.57
N PHE A 175 -30.80 -22.87 -0.97
CA PHE A 175 -30.60 -22.69 0.46
C PHE A 175 -31.26 -21.38 0.92
N SER A 176 -31.97 -21.42 2.05
CA SER A 176 -32.52 -20.21 2.68
C SER A 176 -31.73 -19.88 3.93
N THR A 177 -31.41 -18.59 4.11
CA THR A 177 -30.78 -18.07 5.32
C THR A 177 -31.73 -18.15 6.50
N ASP A 178 -31.22 -18.03 7.74
CA ASP A 178 -32.03 -17.98 8.97
C ASP A 178 -33.05 -16.83 8.95
N ALA A 179 -32.78 -15.76 8.19
CA ALA A 179 -33.71 -14.65 7.95
C ALA A 179 -34.82 -14.95 6.92
N GLY A 180 -34.91 -16.19 6.43
CA GLY A 180 -35.90 -16.61 5.44
C GLY A 180 -35.63 -16.14 4.00
N VAL A 181 -34.44 -15.61 3.71
CA VAL A 181 -34.07 -15.16 2.37
C VAL A 181 -33.42 -16.32 1.62
N ALA A 182 -33.98 -16.68 0.46
CA ALA A 182 -33.38 -17.68 -0.42
C ALA A 182 -32.12 -17.13 -1.11
N ALA A 183 -31.04 -17.90 -1.08
CA ALA A 183 -29.82 -17.58 -1.82
C ALA A 183 -30.09 -17.67 -3.33
N ALA A 184 -29.96 -16.54 -4.03
CA ALA A 184 -30.22 -16.46 -5.46
C ALA A 184 -29.49 -15.25 -6.08
N PHE A 185 -29.06 -15.37 -7.33
CA PHE A 185 -28.49 -14.24 -8.06
C PHE A 185 -29.44 -13.05 -8.20
N SER A 186 -30.76 -13.31 -8.17
CA SER A 186 -31.78 -12.28 -8.19
C SER A 186 -31.71 -11.30 -7.01
N ASN A 187 -31.07 -11.68 -5.90
CA ASN A 187 -30.86 -10.78 -4.77
C ASN A 187 -29.99 -9.56 -5.15
N LEU A 188 -29.20 -9.64 -6.23
CA LEU A 188 -28.44 -8.51 -6.75
C LEU A 188 -29.33 -7.38 -7.31
N TRP A 189 -30.60 -7.64 -7.66
CA TRP A 189 -31.50 -6.62 -8.21
C TRP A 189 -32.88 -6.56 -7.56
N ASN A 190 -33.28 -7.55 -6.74
CA ASN A 190 -34.59 -7.58 -6.09
C ASN A 190 -34.77 -6.51 -5.00
N TYR A 191 -33.69 -5.98 -4.43
CA TYR A 191 -33.70 -5.04 -3.31
C TYR A 191 -33.35 -3.61 -3.79
N GLY A 192 -34.14 -3.07 -4.73
CA GLY A 192 -33.98 -1.69 -5.23
C GLY A 192 -33.14 -1.58 -6.51
N GLY A 193 -32.90 -2.69 -7.23
CA GLY A 193 -32.14 -2.73 -8.47
C GLY A 193 -30.64 -2.63 -8.29
N TRP A 194 -29.92 -2.35 -9.37
CA TRP A 194 -28.47 -2.26 -9.38
C TRP A 194 -27.91 -1.02 -8.67
N PHE A 195 -28.65 0.09 -8.64
CA PHE A 195 -28.28 1.36 -8.03
C PHE A 195 -29.30 1.80 -6.98
N PRO A 196 -29.49 1.03 -5.89
CA PRO A 196 -30.56 1.26 -4.92
C PRO A 196 -30.42 2.61 -4.19
N ASN A 197 -29.22 3.09 -3.97
CA ASN A 197 -28.90 4.38 -3.35
C ASN A 197 -28.55 5.46 -4.41
N GLY A 198 -28.97 5.25 -5.64
CA GLY A 198 -28.75 6.17 -6.76
C GLY A 198 -27.28 6.29 -7.16
N THR A 199 -27.02 7.24 -8.05
CA THR A 199 -25.66 7.50 -8.55
C THR A 199 -24.73 8.06 -7.48
N MET A 200 -25.25 8.79 -6.50
CA MET A 200 -24.42 9.35 -5.42
C MET A 200 -23.86 8.25 -4.53
N GLY A 201 -24.65 7.26 -4.11
CA GLY A 201 -24.16 6.12 -3.34
C GLY A 201 -23.07 5.34 -4.08
N PHE A 202 -23.26 5.12 -5.39
CA PHE A 202 -22.25 4.52 -6.26
C PHE A 202 -20.96 5.34 -6.28
N ILE A 203 -21.05 6.66 -6.50
CA ILE A 203 -19.89 7.58 -6.54
C ILE A 203 -19.13 7.56 -5.21
N LEU A 204 -19.83 7.70 -4.08
CA LEU A 204 -19.21 7.76 -2.76
C LEU A 204 -18.50 6.45 -2.38
N SER A 205 -18.90 5.32 -2.94
CA SER A 205 -18.26 4.03 -2.66
C SER A 205 -16.81 3.93 -3.20
N PHE A 206 -16.45 4.72 -4.22
CA PHE A 206 -15.13 4.63 -4.87
C PHE A 206 -13.97 4.89 -3.92
N GLN A 207 -14.12 5.73 -2.88
CA GLN A 207 -13.06 5.95 -1.90
C GLN A 207 -12.62 4.62 -1.25
N MET A 208 -13.58 3.84 -0.74
CA MET A 208 -13.28 2.57 -0.10
C MET A 208 -12.86 1.49 -1.11
N VAL A 209 -13.40 1.54 -2.32
CA VAL A 209 -13.01 0.64 -3.40
C VAL A 209 -11.56 0.89 -3.82
N VAL A 210 -11.12 2.15 -3.97
CA VAL A 210 -9.73 2.49 -4.26
C VAL A 210 -8.81 2.05 -3.12
N PHE A 211 -9.22 2.26 -1.86
CA PHE A 211 -8.47 1.76 -0.70
C PHE A 211 -8.27 0.24 -0.76
N ALA A 212 -9.25 -0.53 -1.22
CA ALA A 212 -9.12 -1.98 -1.35
C ALA A 212 -8.07 -2.43 -2.38
N PHE A 213 -7.60 -1.55 -3.25
CA PHE A 213 -6.52 -1.82 -4.22
C PHE A 213 -5.14 -1.32 -3.77
N THR A 214 -5.05 -0.64 -2.61
CA THR A 214 -3.75 -0.17 -2.08
C THR A 214 -2.83 -1.35 -1.82
N GLY A 215 -1.54 -1.17 -2.09
CA GLY A 215 -0.54 -2.24 -2.01
C GLY A 215 -0.32 -3.04 -3.30
N ILE A 216 -1.12 -2.80 -4.36
CA ILE A 216 -0.95 -3.48 -5.65
C ILE A 216 0.43 -3.18 -6.29
N GLU A 217 0.99 -2.00 -6.00
CA GLU A 217 2.30 -1.55 -6.48
C GLU A 217 3.49 -2.24 -5.78
N LEU A 218 3.24 -3.10 -4.78
CA LEU A 218 4.28 -3.87 -4.10
C LEU A 218 5.14 -4.69 -5.08
N VAL A 219 4.56 -5.13 -6.19
CA VAL A 219 5.30 -5.75 -7.32
C VAL A 219 6.44 -4.85 -7.80
N GLY A 220 6.25 -3.52 -7.75
CA GLY A 220 7.27 -2.54 -8.13
C GLY A 220 8.44 -2.44 -7.16
N LEU A 221 8.20 -2.67 -5.86
CA LEU A 221 9.27 -2.70 -4.84
C LEU A 221 10.08 -3.99 -4.91
N THR A 222 9.45 -5.11 -5.23
CA THR A 222 10.10 -6.42 -5.30
C THR A 222 10.85 -6.63 -6.60
N ALA A 223 10.73 -5.73 -7.56
CA ALA A 223 11.38 -5.84 -8.87
C ALA A 223 12.91 -5.95 -8.77
N GLY A 224 13.53 -5.16 -7.88
CA GLY A 224 14.99 -5.20 -7.65
C GLY A 224 15.49 -6.48 -6.95
N GLU A 225 14.62 -7.19 -6.24
CA GLU A 225 14.92 -8.43 -5.50
C GLU A 225 14.45 -9.70 -6.23
N THR A 226 13.86 -9.55 -7.42
CA THR A 226 13.23 -10.64 -8.17
C THR A 226 14.22 -11.34 -9.10
N GLU A 227 14.25 -12.68 -9.07
CA GLU A 227 14.90 -13.50 -10.09
C GLU A 227 14.15 -13.33 -11.44
N ASN A 228 14.84 -12.97 -12.53
CA ASN A 228 14.25 -12.79 -13.87
C ASN A 228 13.10 -11.76 -13.95
N PRO A 229 13.33 -10.48 -13.60
CA PRO A 229 12.29 -9.44 -13.55
C PRO A 229 11.58 -9.26 -14.90
N GLU A 230 12.27 -9.41 -16.04
CA GLU A 230 11.70 -9.32 -17.39
C GLU A 230 10.55 -10.31 -17.66
N LYS A 231 10.52 -11.43 -16.97
CA LYS A 231 9.49 -12.47 -17.11
C LYS A 231 8.43 -12.37 -15.99
N VAL A 232 8.88 -12.15 -14.77
CA VAL A 232 8.03 -12.20 -13.57
C VAL A 232 7.13 -10.97 -13.46
N ILE A 233 7.64 -9.77 -13.72
CA ILE A 233 6.87 -8.51 -13.65
C ILE A 233 5.70 -8.51 -14.66
N PRO A 234 5.92 -8.79 -15.97
CA PRO A 234 4.80 -8.88 -16.90
C PRO A 234 3.75 -9.91 -16.52
N MET A 235 4.18 -11.09 -16.05
CA MET A 235 3.25 -12.15 -15.65
C MET A 235 2.41 -11.72 -14.44
N ALA A 236 3.01 -11.11 -13.43
CA ALA A 236 2.30 -10.62 -12.25
C ALA A 236 1.26 -9.56 -12.61
N ILE A 237 1.62 -8.60 -13.48
CA ILE A 237 0.73 -7.51 -13.89
C ILE A 237 -0.40 -8.03 -14.81
N ASN A 238 -0.11 -8.89 -15.77
CA ASN A 238 -1.12 -9.42 -16.70
C ASN A 238 -2.18 -10.29 -15.99
N ASN A 239 -1.86 -10.85 -14.82
CA ASN A 239 -2.81 -11.63 -14.02
C ASN A 239 -3.74 -10.76 -13.14
N ILE A 240 -3.51 -9.45 -13.06
CA ILE A 240 -4.32 -8.53 -12.23
C ILE A 240 -5.82 -8.58 -12.61
N PRO A 241 -6.23 -8.50 -13.90
CA PRO A 241 -7.65 -8.54 -14.26
C PRO A 241 -8.35 -9.81 -13.77
N LEU A 242 -7.71 -10.97 -13.93
CA LEU A 242 -8.27 -12.25 -13.46
C LEU A 242 -8.46 -12.24 -11.93
N ARG A 243 -7.50 -11.68 -11.21
CA ARG A 243 -7.59 -11.54 -9.73
C ARG A 243 -8.73 -10.66 -9.31
N ILE A 244 -8.94 -9.53 -10.00
CA ILE A 244 -10.03 -8.60 -9.73
C ILE A 244 -11.36 -9.29 -9.95
N ILE A 245 -11.54 -9.95 -11.08
CA ILE A 245 -12.79 -10.65 -11.41
C ILE A 245 -13.08 -11.74 -10.37
N LEU A 246 -12.09 -12.55 -10.01
CA LEU A 246 -12.31 -13.69 -9.12
C LEU A 246 -12.44 -13.25 -7.65
N PHE A 247 -11.45 -12.51 -7.12
CA PHE A 247 -11.36 -12.26 -5.68
C PHE A 247 -12.21 -11.08 -5.21
N TYR A 248 -12.42 -10.05 -6.04
CA TYR A 248 -13.24 -8.89 -5.67
C TYR A 248 -14.66 -9.04 -6.20
N ILE A 249 -14.84 -9.04 -7.50
CA ILE A 249 -16.19 -9.06 -8.10
C ILE A 249 -16.89 -10.38 -7.79
N GLY A 250 -16.23 -11.52 -7.98
CA GLY A 250 -16.81 -12.84 -7.76
C GLY A 250 -17.22 -13.06 -6.31
N SER A 251 -16.34 -12.78 -5.35
CA SER A 251 -16.66 -12.96 -3.93
C SER A 251 -17.81 -12.06 -3.46
N LEU A 252 -17.79 -10.77 -3.84
CA LEU A 252 -18.83 -9.82 -3.44
C LEU A 252 -20.17 -10.10 -4.14
N ALA A 253 -20.17 -10.52 -5.40
CA ALA A 253 -21.37 -10.96 -6.10
C ALA A 253 -22.02 -12.15 -5.39
N ILE A 254 -21.22 -13.14 -4.98
CA ILE A 254 -21.70 -14.30 -4.22
C ILE A 254 -22.25 -13.89 -2.85
N ILE A 255 -21.51 -13.06 -2.10
CA ILE A 255 -21.96 -12.56 -0.79
C ILE A 255 -23.34 -11.90 -0.90
N MET A 256 -23.50 -10.96 -1.85
CA MET A 256 -24.78 -10.25 -2.02
C MET A 256 -25.87 -11.12 -2.65
N SER A 257 -25.54 -12.25 -3.27
CA SER A 257 -26.52 -13.22 -3.76
C SER A 257 -27.06 -14.11 -2.65
N ILE A 258 -26.26 -14.35 -1.60
CA ILE A 258 -26.70 -15.12 -0.41
C ILE A 258 -27.39 -14.21 0.60
N TYR A 259 -26.79 -13.08 0.85
CA TYR A 259 -27.15 -12.14 1.90
C TYR A 259 -27.48 -10.77 1.28
N PRO A 260 -28.75 -10.32 1.35
CA PRO A 260 -29.15 -9.06 0.72
C PRO A 260 -28.28 -7.90 1.18
N TRP A 261 -27.92 -7.02 0.25
CA TRP A 261 -27.08 -5.87 0.55
C TRP A 261 -27.64 -4.98 1.67
N THR A 262 -28.98 -4.92 1.81
CA THR A 262 -29.68 -4.17 2.86
C THR A 262 -29.41 -4.66 4.26
N ALA A 263 -29.01 -5.92 4.42
CA ALA A 263 -28.71 -6.55 5.70
C ALA A 263 -27.21 -6.53 6.04
N VAL A 264 -26.36 -6.00 5.14
CA VAL A 264 -24.90 -5.90 5.38
C VAL A 264 -24.61 -4.80 6.40
N ASN A 265 -23.94 -5.17 7.50
CA ASN A 265 -23.47 -4.20 8.49
C ASN A 265 -22.20 -3.50 7.98
N PRO A 266 -22.20 -2.15 7.83
CA PRO A 266 -21.02 -1.41 7.35
C PRO A 266 -19.80 -1.46 8.27
N ALA A 267 -19.99 -1.80 9.54
CA ALA A 267 -18.92 -1.89 10.54
C ALA A 267 -18.36 -3.32 10.71
N ALA A 268 -18.89 -4.30 9.98
CA ALA A 268 -18.46 -5.69 10.09
C ALA A 268 -18.00 -6.26 8.73
N SER A 269 -17.23 -7.35 8.78
CA SER A 269 -16.82 -8.05 7.57
C SER A 269 -18.00 -8.79 6.93
N PRO A 270 -18.38 -8.48 5.68
CA PRO A 270 -19.45 -9.24 5.01
C PRO A 270 -19.05 -10.69 4.73
N PHE A 271 -17.76 -10.98 4.68
CA PHE A 271 -17.23 -12.35 4.53
C PHE A 271 -17.54 -13.21 5.75
N VAL A 272 -17.48 -12.66 6.94
CA VAL A 272 -17.83 -13.33 8.20
C VAL A 272 -19.36 -13.41 8.35
N ALA A 273 -20.04 -12.30 8.06
CA ALA A 273 -21.49 -12.17 8.22
C ALA A 273 -22.28 -13.24 7.42
N VAL A 274 -21.84 -13.56 6.20
CA VAL A 274 -22.45 -14.62 5.37
C VAL A 274 -22.50 -15.95 6.10
N PHE A 275 -21.41 -16.39 6.72
CA PHE A 275 -21.39 -17.68 7.43
C PHE A 275 -22.19 -17.66 8.74
N THR A 276 -22.27 -16.50 9.38
CA THR A 276 -23.15 -16.31 10.56
C THR A 276 -24.62 -16.41 10.15
N ALA A 277 -25.01 -15.75 9.05
CA ALA A 277 -26.40 -15.73 8.55
C ALA A 277 -26.88 -17.09 8.04
N VAL A 278 -25.98 -18.01 7.75
CA VAL A 278 -26.22 -19.38 7.30
C VAL A 278 -26.35 -20.33 8.51
N GLY A 279 -26.15 -19.84 9.76
CA GLY A 279 -26.19 -20.69 10.96
C GLY A 279 -24.93 -21.54 11.17
N ILE A 280 -23.86 -21.38 10.36
CA ILE A 280 -22.62 -22.14 10.50
C ILE A 280 -21.62 -21.34 11.34
N THR A 281 -21.89 -21.22 12.65
CA THR A 281 -21.07 -20.41 13.59
C THR A 281 -19.60 -20.82 13.63
N ALA A 282 -19.31 -22.13 13.49
CA ALA A 282 -17.92 -22.60 13.44
C ALA A 282 -17.19 -22.08 12.20
N ALA A 283 -17.84 -22.09 11.02
CA ALA A 283 -17.29 -21.56 9.79
C ALA A 283 -17.10 -20.02 9.87
N ALA A 284 -18.05 -19.30 10.45
CA ALA A 284 -17.93 -17.86 10.70
C ALA A 284 -16.70 -17.54 11.57
N GLY A 285 -16.46 -18.31 12.65
CA GLY A 285 -15.28 -18.19 13.49
C GLY A 285 -13.98 -18.48 12.75
N ILE A 286 -13.95 -19.50 11.91
CA ILE A 286 -12.79 -19.81 11.06
C ILE A 286 -12.50 -18.67 10.07
N VAL A 287 -13.51 -18.16 9.38
CA VAL A 287 -13.35 -17.05 8.44
C VAL A 287 -12.91 -15.78 9.18
N ASN A 288 -13.48 -15.52 10.38
CA ASN A 288 -13.04 -14.40 11.20
C ASN A 288 -11.56 -14.52 11.61
N PHE A 289 -11.10 -15.73 11.94
CA PHE A 289 -9.68 -15.98 12.20
C PHE A 289 -8.82 -15.73 10.96
N VAL A 290 -9.28 -16.13 9.77
CA VAL A 290 -8.57 -15.87 8.50
C VAL A 290 -8.45 -14.37 8.23
N VAL A 291 -9.53 -13.58 8.39
CA VAL A 291 -9.45 -12.13 8.15
C VAL A 291 -8.62 -11.41 9.21
N LEU A 292 -8.65 -11.88 10.47
CA LEU A 292 -7.76 -11.39 11.54
C LEU A 292 -6.29 -11.63 11.19
N THR A 293 -5.93 -12.87 10.83
CA THR A 293 -4.55 -13.21 10.46
C THR A 293 -4.13 -12.50 9.18
N SER A 294 -5.06 -12.22 8.28
CA SER A 294 -4.84 -11.39 7.10
C SER A 294 -4.41 -9.97 7.47
N ALA A 295 -5.13 -9.34 8.40
CA ALA A 295 -4.82 -8.00 8.88
C ALA A 295 -3.46 -7.97 9.63
N ALA A 296 -3.21 -8.95 10.49
CA ALA A 296 -1.94 -9.08 11.21
C ALA A 296 -0.76 -9.27 10.24
N SER A 297 -0.92 -10.09 9.19
CA SER A 297 0.08 -10.29 8.13
C SER A 297 0.35 -8.99 7.35
N ALA A 298 -0.69 -8.27 6.96
CA ALA A 298 -0.53 -7.00 6.26
C ALA A 298 0.19 -5.94 7.13
N THR A 299 -0.15 -5.87 8.42
CA THR A 299 0.58 -5.03 9.40
C THR A 299 2.05 -5.45 9.50
N ASN A 300 2.34 -6.75 9.52
CA ASN A 300 3.71 -7.26 9.55
C ASN A 300 4.52 -6.81 8.33
N SER A 301 3.94 -6.93 7.14
CA SER A 301 4.53 -6.44 5.89
C SER A 301 4.72 -4.93 5.91
N GLY A 302 3.78 -4.19 6.52
CA GLY A 302 3.88 -2.74 6.74
C GLY A 302 5.07 -2.35 7.61
N ILE A 303 5.24 -2.98 8.77
CA ILE A 303 6.37 -2.72 9.69
C ILE A 303 7.70 -3.05 9.00
N PHE A 304 7.78 -4.19 8.32
CA PHE A 304 8.96 -4.62 7.58
C PHE A 304 9.34 -3.64 6.46
N SER A 305 8.37 -3.25 5.63
CA SER A 305 8.58 -2.38 4.48
C SER A 305 8.95 -0.96 4.91
N THR A 306 8.24 -0.40 5.90
CA THR A 306 8.48 0.98 6.37
C THR A 306 9.86 1.15 6.99
N GLY A 307 10.36 0.16 7.74
CA GLY A 307 11.72 0.18 8.26
C GLY A 307 12.78 0.23 7.15
N ARG A 308 12.59 -0.56 6.08
CA ARG A 308 13.50 -0.57 4.92
C ARG A 308 13.42 0.68 4.07
N MET A 309 12.23 1.28 3.94
CA MET A 309 12.05 2.54 3.23
C MET A 309 12.82 3.67 3.90
N ILE A 310 12.72 3.83 5.24
CA ILE A 310 13.50 4.84 5.96
C ILE A 310 15.00 4.56 5.85
N TYR A 311 15.42 3.31 5.92
CA TYR A 311 16.82 2.94 5.71
C TYR A 311 17.32 3.35 4.32
N ALA A 312 16.52 3.11 3.27
CA ALA A 312 16.84 3.52 1.91
C ALA A 312 16.90 5.04 1.76
N LEU A 313 15.94 5.78 2.35
CA LEU A 313 15.97 7.24 2.41
C LEU A 313 17.21 7.76 3.14
N ALA A 314 17.58 7.14 4.27
CA ALA A 314 18.77 7.51 5.01
C ALA A 314 20.04 7.27 4.18
N LYS A 315 20.14 6.20 3.39
CA LYS A 315 21.27 5.95 2.48
C LYS A 315 21.44 7.05 1.44
N ARG A 316 20.35 7.65 0.97
CA ARG A 316 20.34 8.77 0.02
C ARG A 316 20.60 10.14 0.66
N GLY A 317 20.74 10.21 1.99
CA GLY A 317 20.83 11.48 2.71
C GLY A 317 19.46 12.11 3.06
N HIS A 318 18.36 11.48 2.66
CA HIS A 318 16.99 11.97 2.83
C HIS A 318 16.36 11.67 4.20
N ALA A 319 17.09 11.01 5.11
CA ALA A 319 16.70 10.73 6.48
C ALA A 319 17.94 10.71 7.40
N PRO A 320 17.76 10.85 8.73
CA PRO A 320 18.86 10.90 9.68
C PRO A 320 19.83 9.72 9.56
N LYS A 321 21.14 9.99 9.64
CA LYS A 321 22.21 8.97 9.52
C LYS A 321 22.05 7.80 10.51
N SER A 322 21.44 8.04 11.67
CA SER A 322 21.15 7.00 12.67
C SER A 322 20.28 5.87 12.14
N MET A 323 19.36 6.16 11.20
CA MET A 323 18.45 5.19 10.58
C MET A 323 19.15 4.18 9.67
N ARG A 324 20.45 4.36 9.37
CA ARG A 324 21.29 3.40 8.62
C ARG A 324 21.81 2.23 9.46
N ARG A 325 21.60 2.24 10.78
CA ARG A 325 22.14 1.20 11.67
C ARG A 325 21.40 -0.11 11.49
N LEU A 326 22.18 -1.18 11.24
CA LEU A 326 21.67 -2.53 11.08
C LEU A 326 22.02 -3.37 12.31
N THR A 327 21.19 -4.37 12.62
CA THR A 327 21.55 -5.48 13.53
C THR A 327 22.49 -6.46 12.84
N HIS A 328 23.05 -7.43 13.59
CA HIS A 328 23.82 -8.55 13.01
C HIS A 328 23.02 -9.35 11.97
N SER A 329 21.69 -9.33 12.03
CA SER A 329 20.78 -9.99 11.09
C SER A 329 20.33 -9.06 9.95
N SER A 330 21.06 -7.97 9.68
CA SER A 330 20.78 -6.98 8.62
C SER A 330 19.40 -6.31 8.72
N VAL A 331 18.85 -6.16 9.94
CA VAL A 331 17.60 -5.44 10.20
C VAL A 331 17.88 -3.98 10.52
N PRO A 332 17.23 -3.01 9.86
CA PRO A 332 17.34 -1.58 10.18
C PRO A 332 16.53 -1.26 11.47
N TYR A 333 17.04 -1.68 12.63
CA TYR A 333 16.27 -1.70 13.87
C TYR A 333 15.76 -0.33 14.31
N GLN A 334 16.56 0.75 14.14
CA GLN A 334 16.12 2.10 14.53
C GLN A 334 14.99 2.60 13.64
N ALA A 335 15.07 2.37 12.34
CA ALA A 335 14.01 2.72 11.38
C ALA A 335 12.73 1.91 11.63
N THR A 336 12.87 0.61 11.94
CA THR A 336 11.74 -0.27 12.28
C THR A 336 11.06 0.15 13.59
N ILE A 337 11.84 0.46 14.65
CA ILE A 337 11.31 0.94 15.94
C ILE A 337 10.62 2.31 15.74
N PHE A 338 11.19 3.22 14.96
CA PHE A 338 10.57 4.51 14.65
C PHE A 338 9.23 4.34 13.96
N SER A 339 9.14 3.49 12.92
CA SER A 339 7.88 3.19 12.24
C SER A 339 6.85 2.58 13.21
N ALA A 340 7.25 1.64 14.06
CA ALA A 340 6.37 1.04 15.06
C ALA A 340 5.92 2.05 16.13
N ALA A 341 6.78 2.98 16.53
CA ALA A 341 6.43 4.05 17.46
C ALA A 341 5.36 4.98 16.85
N VAL A 342 5.42 5.27 15.55
CA VAL A 342 4.37 6.04 14.87
C VAL A 342 3.07 5.22 14.78
N LEU A 343 3.14 3.90 14.60
CA LEU A 343 1.96 3.03 14.64
C LEU A 343 1.25 3.03 16.01
N LEU A 344 1.90 3.38 17.11
CA LEU A 344 1.22 3.57 18.42
C LEU A 344 0.14 4.65 18.37
N ILE A 345 0.23 5.61 17.45
CA ILE A 345 -0.83 6.60 17.22
C ILE A 345 -2.16 5.90 16.93
N THR A 346 -2.12 4.77 16.20
CA THR A 346 -3.33 3.97 15.92
C THR A 346 -3.97 3.45 17.19
N VAL A 347 -3.17 3.01 18.15
CA VAL A 347 -3.67 2.50 19.44
C VAL A 347 -4.39 3.63 20.18
N VAL A 348 -3.82 4.84 20.20
CA VAL A 348 -4.44 6.02 20.80
C VAL A 348 -5.74 6.40 20.07
N LEU A 349 -5.73 6.41 18.74
CA LEU A 349 -6.92 6.72 17.94
C LEU A 349 -8.05 5.71 18.16
N ASN A 350 -7.73 4.41 18.27
CA ASN A 350 -8.72 3.37 18.58
C ASN A 350 -9.28 3.48 20.01
N TYR A 351 -8.54 4.12 20.91
CA TYR A 351 -9.04 4.43 22.25
C TYR A 351 -9.96 5.65 22.26
N VAL A 352 -9.61 6.72 21.52
CA VAL A 352 -10.30 8.01 21.56
C VAL A 352 -11.54 8.03 20.66
N MET A 353 -11.47 7.42 19.46
CA MET A 353 -12.48 7.51 18.42
C MET A 353 -12.71 6.18 17.67
N PRO A 354 -13.03 5.08 18.35
CA PRO A 354 -13.05 3.73 17.79
C PRO A 354 -13.95 3.57 16.56
N GLU A 355 -15.07 4.29 16.48
CA GLU A 355 -16.03 4.18 15.38
C GLU A 355 -15.58 4.89 14.10
N ALA A 356 -14.82 6.00 14.21
CA ALA A 356 -14.44 6.83 13.07
C ALA A 356 -13.03 6.52 12.55
N VAL A 357 -12.16 5.88 13.35
CA VAL A 357 -10.74 5.73 13.07
C VAL A 357 -10.47 4.98 11.75
N PHE A 358 -11.21 3.92 11.48
CA PHE A 358 -11.00 3.13 10.25
C PHE A 358 -11.27 3.96 8.99
N VAL A 359 -12.38 4.71 8.95
CA VAL A 359 -12.74 5.55 7.80
C VAL A 359 -11.77 6.70 7.61
N MET A 360 -11.36 7.33 8.70
CA MET A 360 -10.38 8.42 8.67
C MET A 360 -9.04 7.94 8.10
N ILE A 361 -8.49 6.84 8.65
CA ILE A 361 -7.19 6.30 8.21
C ILE A 361 -7.25 5.81 6.77
N THR A 362 -8.31 5.09 6.37
CA THR A 362 -8.45 4.62 4.99
C THR A 362 -8.59 5.75 3.99
N SER A 363 -9.19 6.88 4.38
CA SER A 363 -9.32 8.06 3.51
C SER A 363 -7.97 8.76 3.31
N ILE A 364 -7.18 8.92 4.38
CA ILE A 364 -5.81 9.46 4.31
C ILE A 364 -4.94 8.54 3.47
N SER A 365 -5.02 7.23 3.71
CA SER A 365 -4.29 6.22 2.94
C SER A 365 -4.64 6.29 1.44
N THR A 366 -5.94 6.34 1.11
CA THR A 366 -6.41 6.49 -0.27
C THR A 366 -5.79 7.71 -0.95
N PHE A 367 -5.80 8.86 -0.29
CA PHE A 367 -5.19 10.08 -0.85
C PHE A 367 -3.70 9.89 -1.13
N CYS A 368 -2.95 9.36 -0.16
CA CYS A 368 -1.51 9.17 -0.29
C CYS A 368 -1.16 8.18 -1.40
N PHE A 369 -1.89 7.06 -1.52
CA PHE A 369 -1.67 6.10 -2.61
C PHE A 369 -2.01 6.67 -3.99
N ILE A 370 -3.09 7.46 -4.10
CA ILE A 370 -3.41 8.18 -5.34
C ILE A 370 -2.27 9.11 -5.75
N PHE A 371 -1.67 9.84 -4.80
CA PHE A 371 -0.50 10.66 -5.08
C PHE A 371 0.66 9.82 -5.63
N ILE A 372 0.99 8.70 -4.99
CA ILE A 372 2.06 7.80 -5.46
C ILE A 372 1.77 7.27 -6.87
N TRP A 373 0.55 6.79 -7.12
CA TRP A 373 0.16 6.28 -8.43
C TRP A 373 0.15 7.38 -9.49
N ALA A 374 -0.28 8.60 -9.15
CA ALA A 374 -0.21 9.75 -10.07
C ALA A 374 1.24 10.09 -10.44
N ILE A 375 2.16 10.12 -9.46
CA ILE A 375 3.59 10.35 -9.70
C ILE A 375 4.17 9.27 -10.64
N MET A 376 3.84 7.99 -10.44
CA MET A 376 4.26 6.90 -11.33
C MET A 376 3.79 7.12 -12.79
N VAL A 377 2.53 7.52 -12.96
CA VAL A 377 1.94 7.79 -14.27
C VAL A 377 2.58 9.03 -14.93
N ILE A 378 2.88 10.07 -14.16
CA ILE A 378 3.59 11.27 -14.64
C ILE A 378 5.04 10.93 -15.03
N CYS A 379 5.74 10.12 -14.24
CA CYS A 379 7.07 9.62 -14.60
C CYS A 379 7.04 8.84 -15.92
N HIS A 380 6.03 7.97 -16.10
CA HIS A 380 5.87 7.23 -17.35
C HIS A 380 5.62 8.15 -18.56
N LEU A 381 4.81 9.21 -18.42
CA LEU A 381 4.64 10.22 -19.47
C LEU A 381 5.96 10.89 -19.82
N LYS A 382 6.75 11.30 -18.82
CA LYS A 382 8.07 11.93 -19.03
C LYS A 382 9.08 10.96 -19.61
N TYR A 383 9.11 9.71 -19.15
CA TYR A 383 9.94 8.65 -19.70
C TYR A 383 9.72 8.48 -21.20
N ARG A 384 8.46 8.26 -21.61
CA ARG A 384 8.08 8.08 -23.02
C ARG A 384 8.45 9.30 -23.89
N LYS A 385 8.30 10.51 -23.33
CA LYS A 385 8.65 11.75 -24.04
C LYS A 385 10.17 11.95 -24.17
N LYS A 386 10.93 11.61 -23.13
CA LYS A 386 12.40 11.82 -23.07
C LYS A 386 13.17 10.73 -23.80
N ASN A 387 12.66 9.49 -23.80
CA ASN A 387 13.33 8.31 -24.35
C ASN A 387 12.44 7.55 -25.37
N PRO A 388 12.03 8.19 -26.50
CA PRO A 388 11.08 7.58 -27.43
C PRO A 388 11.63 6.30 -28.09
N GLU A 389 12.94 6.25 -28.37
CA GLU A 389 13.58 5.08 -28.98
C GLU A 389 13.61 3.88 -28.03
N LEU A 390 13.93 4.11 -26.75
CA LEU A 390 13.92 3.07 -25.73
C LEU A 390 12.52 2.55 -25.51
N ALA A 391 11.53 3.44 -25.42
CA ALA A 391 10.12 3.08 -25.29
C ALA A 391 9.60 2.31 -26.52
N ALA A 392 10.10 2.62 -27.73
CA ALA A 392 9.75 1.87 -28.93
C ALA A 392 10.27 0.41 -28.91
N LYS A 393 11.39 0.16 -28.24
CA LYS A 393 11.99 -1.18 -28.09
C LYS A 393 11.38 -1.99 -26.92
N SER A 394 10.62 -1.35 -26.03
CA SER A 394 10.00 -2.03 -24.89
C SER A 394 9.12 -3.18 -25.33
N LYS A 395 9.31 -4.36 -24.74
CA LYS A 395 8.47 -5.57 -24.95
C LYS A 395 7.17 -5.53 -24.12
N PHE A 396 7.12 -4.68 -23.09
CA PHE A 396 6.00 -4.56 -22.16
C PHE A 396 5.42 -3.15 -22.18
N LYS A 397 4.91 -2.71 -23.34
CA LYS A 397 4.37 -1.36 -23.53
C LYS A 397 3.02 -1.19 -22.82
N MET A 398 2.80 -0.02 -22.23
CA MET A 398 1.48 0.42 -21.82
C MET A 398 0.61 0.68 -23.06
N PRO A 399 -0.55 0.03 -23.18
CA PRO A 399 -1.45 0.24 -24.32
C PRO A 399 -2.11 1.62 -24.25
N LEU A 400 -2.60 2.11 -25.39
CA LEU A 400 -3.35 3.37 -25.52
C LEU A 400 -2.62 4.62 -25.01
N TYR A 401 -1.29 4.58 -24.92
CA TYR A 401 -0.48 5.77 -24.59
C TYR A 401 -0.68 6.88 -25.65
N PRO A 402 -0.78 8.17 -25.28
CA PRO A 402 -0.80 8.72 -23.93
C PRO A 402 -2.20 8.87 -23.32
N VAL A 403 -3.27 8.53 -24.07
CA VAL A 403 -4.66 8.78 -23.68
C VAL A 403 -4.99 8.17 -22.34
N ILE A 404 -4.62 6.89 -22.14
CA ILE A 404 -4.93 6.18 -20.89
C ILE A 404 -4.23 6.80 -19.68
N ASN A 405 -3.03 7.38 -19.83
CA ASN A 405 -2.38 8.10 -18.75
C ASN A 405 -3.22 9.28 -18.24
N TYR A 406 -3.81 10.05 -19.19
CA TYR A 406 -4.68 11.17 -18.83
C TYR A 406 -6.02 10.70 -18.24
N VAL A 407 -6.56 9.59 -18.72
CA VAL A 407 -7.76 8.97 -18.12
C VAL A 407 -7.51 8.56 -16.67
N ILE A 408 -6.35 7.96 -16.38
CA ILE A 408 -5.96 7.60 -15.02
C ILE A 408 -5.86 8.85 -14.13
N LEU A 409 -5.18 9.90 -14.61
CA LEU A 409 -5.04 11.15 -13.84
C LEU A 409 -6.39 11.83 -13.61
N ALA A 410 -7.29 11.80 -14.61
CA ALA A 410 -8.66 12.31 -14.47
C ALA A 410 -9.47 11.49 -13.45
N PHE A 411 -9.31 10.15 -13.44
CA PHE A 411 -9.92 9.31 -12.42
C PHE A 411 -9.40 9.63 -11.02
N PHE A 412 -8.12 9.88 -10.85
CA PHE A 412 -7.56 10.29 -9.55
C PHE A 412 -8.10 11.64 -9.09
N ALA A 413 -8.22 12.63 -10.00
CA ALA A 413 -8.88 13.90 -9.70
C ALA A 413 -10.35 13.70 -9.28
N PHE A 414 -11.08 12.79 -9.94
CA PHE A 414 -12.44 12.42 -9.57
C PHE A 414 -12.49 11.84 -8.13
N ILE A 415 -11.56 10.96 -7.73
CA ILE A 415 -11.51 10.45 -6.35
C ILE A 415 -11.24 11.56 -5.34
N LEU A 416 -10.36 12.52 -5.66
CA LEU A 416 -10.13 13.68 -4.77
C LEU A 416 -11.40 14.50 -4.56
N ILE A 417 -12.22 14.66 -5.61
CA ILE A 417 -13.53 15.32 -5.51
C ILE A 417 -14.46 14.52 -4.60
N ILE A 418 -14.49 13.19 -4.71
CA ILE A 418 -15.29 12.32 -3.84
C ILE A 418 -14.91 12.49 -2.38
N LEU A 419 -13.60 12.52 -2.07
CA LEU A 419 -13.12 12.77 -0.71
C LEU A 419 -13.58 14.11 -0.15
N ALA A 420 -13.76 15.12 -1.01
CA ALA A 420 -14.28 16.43 -0.62
C ALA A 420 -15.80 16.43 -0.35
N LEU A 421 -16.56 15.63 -1.11
CA LEU A 421 -18.02 15.58 -1.01
C LEU A 421 -18.53 14.86 0.23
N ASN A 422 -17.79 13.88 0.74
CA ASN A 422 -18.20 13.09 1.89
C ASN A 422 -17.60 13.67 3.19
N GLU A 423 -18.46 13.97 4.17
CA GLU A 423 -18.06 14.57 5.45
C GLU A 423 -17.07 13.69 6.23
N ASP A 424 -17.28 12.39 6.22
CA ASP A 424 -16.43 11.43 6.94
C ASP A 424 -15.00 11.36 6.38
N THR A 425 -14.79 11.74 5.11
CA THR A 425 -13.52 11.60 4.41
C THR A 425 -12.77 12.94 4.20
N ARG A 426 -13.44 14.08 4.42
CA ARG A 426 -12.84 15.42 4.27
C ARG A 426 -11.58 15.63 5.10
N VAL A 427 -11.45 14.97 6.23
CA VAL A 427 -10.27 15.04 7.11
C VAL A 427 -8.98 14.72 6.33
N ALA A 428 -9.03 13.79 5.38
CA ALA A 428 -7.90 13.45 4.53
C ALA A 428 -7.39 14.66 3.71
N LEU A 429 -8.29 15.51 3.23
CA LEU A 429 -7.94 16.69 2.43
C LEU A 429 -7.32 17.83 3.26
N PHE A 430 -7.63 17.91 4.55
CA PHE A 430 -6.98 18.87 5.45
C PHE A 430 -5.62 18.39 5.93
N PHE A 431 -5.51 17.10 6.22
CA PHE A 431 -4.26 16.48 6.67
C PHE A 431 -3.18 16.51 5.59
N THR A 432 -3.54 16.22 4.36
CA THR A 432 -2.56 15.97 3.30
C THR A 432 -1.77 17.20 2.87
N PRO A 433 -2.34 18.41 2.70
CA PRO A 433 -1.55 19.61 2.45
C PRO A 433 -0.53 19.90 3.57
N VAL A 434 -0.92 19.68 4.82
CA VAL A 434 -0.02 19.84 5.98
C VAL A 434 1.16 18.87 5.87
N TRP A 435 0.92 17.61 5.49
CA TRP A 435 1.96 16.62 5.25
C TRP A 435 2.97 17.10 4.20
N PHE A 436 2.50 17.59 3.05
CA PHE A 436 3.38 18.07 1.99
C PHE A 436 4.14 19.33 2.36
N ILE A 437 3.52 20.25 3.11
CA ILE A 437 4.21 21.45 3.64
C ILE A 437 5.33 21.04 4.59
N ILE A 438 5.09 20.10 5.49
CA ILE A 438 6.11 19.55 6.41
C ILE A 438 7.26 18.93 5.61
N LEU A 439 6.97 18.10 4.60
CA LEU A 439 8.01 17.49 3.77
C LEU A 439 8.80 18.52 2.96
N TRP A 440 8.12 19.53 2.43
CA TRP A 440 8.78 20.61 1.70
C TRP A 440 9.73 21.40 2.60
N ALA A 441 9.29 21.77 3.80
CA ALA A 441 10.11 22.46 4.80
C ALA A 441 11.30 21.59 5.24
N PHE A 442 11.06 20.29 5.49
CA PHE A 442 12.11 19.36 5.90
C PHE A 442 13.18 19.18 4.82
N TYR A 443 12.78 19.05 3.55
CA TYR A 443 13.73 19.01 2.43
C TYR A 443 14.58 20.27 2.35
N SER A 444 13.96 21.44 2.51
CA SER A 444 14.69 22.73 2.47
C SER A 444 15.72 22.86 3.61
N MET A 445 15.38 22.34 4.81
CA MET A 445 16.30 22.34 5.96
C MET A 445 17.51 21.40 5.76
N LEU A 446 17.31 20.27 5.08
CA LEU A 446 18.41 19.34 4.78
C LEU A 446 19.40 19.94 3.79
N ASN A 447 18.92 20.62 2.75
CA ASN A 447 19.77 21.20 1.70
C ASN A 447 20.51 22.46 2.17
N THR A 448 19.94 23.29 3.05
CA THR A 448 20.67 24.44 3.63
C THR A 448 21.81 23.98 4.52
N GLY A 449 21.69 22.86 5.22
CA GLY A 449 22.78 22.30 6.01
C GLY A 449 23.95 21.76 5.17
N ASP A 450 23.70 21.26 3.95
CA ASP A 450 24.75 20.78 3.06
C ASP A 450 25.46 21.94 2.32
N GLU A 451 24.79 23.06 2.02
CA GLU A 451 25.41 24.24 1.47
C GLU A 451 26.34 24.94 2.49
N ASP A 452 25.91 25.03 3.76
CA ASP A 452 26.72 25.60 4.84
C ASP A 452 27.97 24.73 5.11
N THR A 453 27.87 23.41 5.08
CA THR A 453 29.02 22.49 5.25
C THR A 453 29.96 22.52 4.05
N LEU A 454 29.47 22.67 2.82
CA LEU A 454 30.28 22.82 1.62
C LEU A 454 31.01 24.18 1.61
N GLU A 455 30.37 25.26 2.06
CA GLU A 455 31.03 26.56 2.23
C GLU A 455 32.13 26.52 3.29
N GLU A 456 31.89 25.86 4.44
CA GLU A 456 32.91 25.63 5.48
C GLU A 456 34.09 24.78 4.97
N GLU A 457 33.83 23.69 4.24
CA GLU A 457 34.90 22.85 3.65
C GLU A 457 35.68 23.63 2.55
N LEU A 458 35.00 24.46 1.76
CA LEU A 458 35.67 25.31 0.75
C LEU A 458 36.50 26.43 1.40
N LEU A 459 36.03 26.97 2.51
CA LEU A 459 36.78 27.98 3.29
C LEU A 459 38.02 27.37 3.97
N ASP A 460 37.90 26.15 4.52
CA ASP A 460 39.02 25.41 5.10
C ASP A 460 40.06 25.01 4.04
N LEU A 461 39.62 24.56 2.87
CA LEU A 461 40.53 24.26 1.74
C LEU A 461 41.23 25.53 1.20
N ALA A 462 40.51 26.66 1.18
CA ALA A 462 41.12 27.96 0.79
C ALA A 462 42.07 28.48 1.86
N GLY A 463 41.78 28.24 3.14
CA GLY A 463 42.66 28.55 4.28
C GLY A 463 43.93 27.71 4.29
N ALA A 464 43.80 26.39 4.03
CA ALA A 464 44.93 25.48 3.90
C ALA A 464 45.84 25.83 2.72
N LYS A 465 45.27 26.24 1.56
CA LYS A 465 46.04 26.76 0.41
C LYS A 465 46.78 28.07 0.72
N LYS A 466 46.20 28.95 1.53
CA LYS A 466 46.89 30.20 1.98
C LYS A 466 48.06 29.92 2.91
N GLN A 467 47.96 28.93 3.80
CA GLN A 467 49.04 28.53 4.71
C GLN A 467 50.19 27.85 3.93
N SER A 468 49.84 26.97 2.98
CA SER A 468 50.84 26.31 2.12
C SER A 468 51.61 27.31 1.24
N LYS A 469 50.94 28.37 0.72
CA LYS A 469 51.64 29.43 -0.03
C LYS A 469 52.50 30.33 0.87
N LYS A 470 52.18 30.51 2.15
CA LYS A 470 53.02 31.27 3.07
C LYS A 470 54.28 30.49 3.45
N GLN A 471 54.18 29.19 3.65
CA GLN A 471 55.35 28.33 3.92
C GLN A 471 56.33 28.25 2.73
N THR A 472 55.83 28.22 1.48
CA THR A 472 56.69 28.20 0.30
C THR A 472 57.35 29.55 -0.01
N THR A 473 56.88 30.67 0.50
CA THR A 473 57.53 31.99 0.37
C THR A 473 58.58 32.24 1.47
N ASP A 474 58.40 31.69 2.68
CA ASP A 474 59.41 31.79 3.76
C ASP A 474 60.63 30.87 3.55
N ASP A 475 60.52 29.75 2.79
CA ASP A 475 61.62 28.84 2.46
C ASP A 475 62.51 29.31 1.29
N HIS A 476 62.14 30.40 0.59
CA HIS A 476 62.93 30.93 -0.54
C HIS A 476 63.82 32.11 -0.17
N ASP A 477 63.70 32.69 1.02
CA ASP A 477 64.54 33.81 1.45
C ASP A 477 65.80 33.41 2.25
N ASP A 478 65.99 32.12 2.57
CA ASP A 478 67.13 31.64 3.35
C ASP A 478 68.29 31.04 2.52
N TYR A 479 68.33 31.20 1.19
CA TYR A 479 69.46 30.79 0.33
C TYR A 479 70.00 31.92 -0.57
N VAL A 480 70.37 33.05 0.07
CA VAL A 480 71.32 34.04 -0.59
C VAL A 480 72.21 34.59 0.52
N ILE A 481 73.35 33.89 0.76
CA ILE A 481 74.71 34.42 1.06
C ILE A 481 75.74 33.38 0.58
#